data_4fdf2c1f714220cd0f1d80b6930b2c8d
#
_entry.id   4fdf2c1f714220cd0f1d80b6930b2c8d
#
_cell.length_a   1.000
_cell.length_b   1.000
_cell.length_c   1.000
_cell.angle_alpha   90.00
_cell.angle_beta   90.00
_cell.angle_gamma   90.00
#
_symmetry.space_group_name_H-M   'P 1'
#
loop_
_entity.id
_entity.type
_entity.pdbx_description
1 polymer ?
#
loop_
_entity_poly.entity_id
_entity_poly.type
_entity_poly.pdbx_seq_one_letter_code
_entity_poly.pdbx_strand_id
1 'polypeptide(L)'
;MSQDRSINVLLTCAGRRNYLVNYFREALAGRGLICAADASPHAAALQEADVALVVPSYSDPDYIDTILAKCREHDVRLVLSLNDYELPLLAAHAQRFRALGITPVISSPEVIDVCFDKWATSSFLSKIGLAGPATWTSLPKAKQALQNGELKLPHVVKPRWGSGSAGIYPVGTVEELDAAWQLCRLKSGLPDSAGHAEAAQSVLIQERLRGVEYGLDVVNDLEGNYVTTFVRRKLAMRAGETDRAIMVNDSRFEAIGKRLGQSLRHIGNLDCDVFLDGEECRVLELNPRFGGGYPFSHMAGANLPAALIAWVLGQTPSPSWLTVQPNVVGAKCDRLVAVTAGAGK
;
A
#
# COMPACT_ATOMS: atom_id res chain seq x y z
N MET A 1 -22.02 13.39 -28.64
CA MET A 1 -22.65 12.56 -27.56
C MET A 1 -21.68 11.43 -27.23
N SER A 2 -20.90 11.56 -26.18
CA SER A 2 -20.01 10.47 -25.70
C SER A 2 -20.93 9.40 -25.14
N GLN A 3 -20.96 8.23 -25.75
CA GLN A 3 -21.60 7.05 -25.18
C GLN A 3 -21.04 6.87 -23.77
N ASP A 4 -21.92 6.90 -22.79
CA ASP A 4 -21.62 6.66 -21.37
C ASP A 4 -21.17 5.17 -21.28
N ARG A 5 -19.85 4.95 -21.44
CA ARG A 5 -19.30 3.57 -21.45
C ARG A 5 -19.40 3.02 -20.05
N SER A 6 -20.17 1.95 -19.89
CA SER A 6 -20.16 1.16 -18.67
C SER A 6 -18.74 0.72 -18.33
N ILE A 7 -18.37 0.81 -17.05
CA ILE A 7 -17.07 0.41 -16.55
C ILE A 7 -17.24 -0.38 -15.25
N ASN A 8 -16.92 -1.68 -15.30
CA ASN A 8 -16.91 -2.50 -14.10
C ASN A 8 -15.50 -2.51 -13.50
N VAL A 9 -15.45 -2.44 -12.18
CA VAL A 9 -14.21 -2.35 -11.39
C VAL A 9 -14.07 -3.60 -10.55
N LEU A 10 -12.88 -4.18 -10.48
CA LEU A 10 -12.54 -5.30 -9.62
C LEU A 10 -11.52 -4.88 -8.57
N LEU A 11 -11.85 -5.07 -7.29
CA LEU A 11 -10.92 -5.00 -6.17
C LEU A 11 -10.52 -6.42 -5.77
N THR A 12 -9.24 -6.74 -5.84
CA THR A 12 -8.70 -8.05 -5.45
C THR A 12 -8.13 -8.01 -4.03
N CYS A 13 -8.07 -9.16 -3.36
CA CYS A 13 -7.67 -9.28 -1.95
C CYS A 13 -8.40 -8.25 -1.07
N ALA A 14 -9.71 -8.14 -1.28
CA ALA A 14 -10.50 -7.02 -0.77
C ALA A 14 -10.69 -7.03 0.77
N GLY A 15 -10.70 -8.21 1.40
CA GLY A 15 -10.65 -8.40 2.84
C GLY A 15 -11.69 -7.57 3.60
N ARG A 16 -11.21 -6.73 4.51
CA ARG A 16 -12.03 -5.81 5.33
C ARG A 16 -12.14 -4.39 4.75
N ARG A 17 -11.70 -4.18 3.50
CA ARG A 17 -11.67 -2.84 2.88
C ARG A 17 -12.97 -2.51 2.14
N ASN A 18 -14.10 -2.90 2.71
CA ASN A 18 -15.45 -2.64 2.21
C ASN A 18 -15.73 -1.14 1.99
N TYR A 19 -15.06 -0.25 2.70
CA TYR A 19 -15.14 1.19 2.44
C TYR A 19 -14.67 1.56 1.02
N LEU A 20 -13.65 0.90 0.47
CA LEU A 20 -13.24 1.12 -0.92
C LEU A 20 -14.29 0.63 -1.91
N VAL A 21 -14.94 -0.50 -1.63
CA VAL A 21 -16.09 -0.96 -2.44
C VAL A 21 -17.13 0.15 -2.54
N ASN A 22 -17.47 0.78 -1.41
CA ASN A 22 -18.46 1.86 -1.38
C ASN A 22 -17.97 3.12 -2.10
N TYR A 23 -16.72 3.54 -1.91
CA TYR A 23 -16.16 4.71 -2.60
C TYR A 23 -16.13 4.52 -4.13
N PHE A 24 -15.78 3.32 -4.60
CA PHE A 24 -15.82 3.03 -6.04
C PHE A 24 -17.26 2.95 -6.56
N ARG A 25 -18.22 2.40 -5.80
CA ARG A 25 -19.65 2.41 -6.17
C ARG A 25 -20.17 3.83 -6.30
N GLU A 26 -19.88 4.69 -5.35
CA GLU A 26 -20.26 6.11 -5.39
C GLU A 26 -19.62 6.82 -6.60
N ALA A 27 -18.35 6.57 -6.87
CA ALA A 27 -17.64 7.13 -8.02
C ALA A 27 -18.18 6.63 -9.37
N LEU A 28 -18.63 5.38 -9.44
CA LEU A 28 -19.28 4.82 -10.63
C LEU A 28 -20.62 5.51 -10.92
N ALA A 29 -21.33 5.97 -9.91
CA ALA A 29 -22.62 6.68 -10.06
C ALA A 29 -23.62 5.94 -10.99
N GLY A 30 -23.67 4.60 -10.87
CA GLY A 30 -24.56 3.76 -11.69
C GLY A 30 -24.03 3.41 -13.10
N ARG A 31 -22.82 3.84 -13.46
CA ARG A 31 -22.21 3.57 -14.78
C ARG A 31 -21.54 2.19 -14.88
N GLY A 32 -21.68 1.35 -13.88
CA GLY A 32 -21.10 0.01 -13.86
C GLY A 32 -21.22 -0.63 -12.48
N LEU A 33 -20.59 -1.80 -12.34
CA LEU A 33 -20.63 -2.63 -11.15
C LEU A 33 -19.25 -2.61 -10.45
N ILE A 34 -19.29 -2.72 -9.11
CA ILE A 34 -18.12 -3.00 -8.32
C ILE A 34 -18.07 -4.48 -7.96
N CYS A 35 -17.04 -5.15 -8.46
CA CYS A 35 -16.71 -6.52 -8.12
C CYS A 35 -15.66 -6.54 -7.01
N ALA A 36 -15.76 -7.46 -6.07
CA ALA A 36 -14.73 -7.72 -5.09
C ALA A 36 -14.34 -9.20 -5.11
N ALA A 37 -13.03 -9.48 -5.08
CA ALA A 37 -12.50 -10.83 -5.04
C ALA A 37 -11.68 -11.04 -3.76
N ASP A 38 -11.86 -12.19 -3.12
CA ASP A 38 -11.11 -12.61 -1.94
C ASP A 38 -11.08 -14.15 -1.85
N ALA A 39 -10.05 -14.70 -1.20
CA ALA A 39 -9.97 -16.13 -0.95
C ALA A 39 -10.93 -16.56 0.18
N SER A 40 -11.26 -15.64 1.09
CA SER A 40 -12.21 -15.92 2.18
C SER A 40 -13.63 -15.53 1.77
N PRO A 41 -14.59 -16.48 1.73
CA PRO A 41 -15.99 -16.16 1.48
C PRO A 41 -16.60 -15.26 2.57
N HIS A 42 -15.92 -15.14 3.71
CA HIS A 42 -16.36 -14.32 4.84
C HIS A 42 -15.77 -12.90 4.82
N ALA A 43 -15.03 -12.52 3.77
CA ALA A 43 -14.48 -11.19 3.64
C ALA A 43 -15.61 -10.13 3.60
N ALA A 44 -15.51 -9.11 4.46
CA ALA A 44 -16.53 -8.06 4.56
C ALA A 44 -16.75 -7.31 3.24
N ALA A 45 -15.71 -7.12 2.46
CA ALA A 45 -15.78 -6.45 1.16
C ALA A 45 -16.64 -7.23 0.15
N LEU A 46 -16.63 -8.57 0.19
CA LEU A 46 -17.47 -9.39 -0.67
C LEU A 46 -18.96 -9.18 -0.39
N GLN A 47 -19.32 -8.96 0.88
CA GLN A 47 -20.72 -8.81 1.29
C GLN A 47 -21.32 -7.45 0.86
N GLU A 48 -20.47 -6.51 0.50
CA GLU A 48 -20.89 -5.16 0.08
C GLU A 48 -20.64 -4.90 -1.41
N ALA A 49 -19.99 -5.80 -2.13
CA ALA A 49 -19.81 -5.69 -3.58
C ALA A 49 -21.10 -6.00 -4.34
N ASP A 50 -21.25 -5.43 -5.54
CA ASP A 50 -22.35 -5.77 -6.45
C ASP A 50 -22.16 -7.21 -6.98
N VAL A 51 -20.89 -7.61 -7.15
CA VAL A 51 -20.50 -8.97 -7.54
C VAL A 51 -19.43 -9.47 -6.57
N ALA A 52 -19.76 -10.49 -5.80
CA ALA A 52 -18.85 -11.16 -4.86
C ALA A 52 -18.19 -12.36 -5.55
N LEU A 53 -16.85 -12.38 -5.56
CA LEU A 53 -16.06 -13.42 -6.21
C LEU A 53 -15.17 -14.11 -5.19
N VAL A 54 -15.48 -15.36 -4.87
CA VAL A 54 -14.57 -16.22 -4.11
C VAL A 54 -13.57 -16.82 -5.11
N VAL A 55 -12.27 -16.58 -4.88
CA VAL A 55 -11.18 -16.98 -5.76
C VAL A 55 -10.12 -17.75 -4.97
N PRO A 56 -9.21 -18.49 -5.61
CA PRO A 56 -8.06 -19.08 -4.93
C PRO A 56 -7.21 -18.02 -4.18
N SER A 57 -6.34 -18.45 -3.27
CA SER A 57 -5.33 -17.59 -2.68
C SER A 57 -4.38 -17.06 -3.78
N TYR A 58 -3.84 -15.84 -3.61
CA TYR A 58 -2.82 -15.29 -4.52
C TYR A 58 -1.56 -16.18 -4.61
N SER A 59 -1.33 -17.10 -3.67
CA SER A 59 -0.26 -18.10 -3.71
C SER A 59 -0.60 -19.35 -4.54
N ASP A 60 -1.83 -19.47 -5.02
CA ASP A 60 -2.25 -20.58 -5.86
C ASP A 60 -1.78 -20.35 -7.30
N PRO A 61 -1.21 -21.39 -7.97
CA PRO A 61 -0.77 -21.27 -9.38
C PRO A 61 -1.87 -20.82 -10.34
N ASP A 62 -3.13 -21.19 -10.08
CA ASP A 62 -4.27 -20.88 -10.94
C ASP A 62 -4.89 -19.50 -10.65
N TYR A 63 -4.33 -18.75 -9.69
CA TYR A 63 -4.90 -17.48 -9.25
C TYR A 63 -5.09 -16.47 -10.39
N ILE A 64 -4.02 -16.20 -11.15
CA ILE A 64 -4.06 -15.20 -12.23
C ILE A 64 -5.03 -15.61 -13.34
N ASP A 65 -5.05 -16.88 -13.71
CA ASP A 65 -5.97 -17.38 -14.75
C ASP A 65 -7.42 -17.27 -14.28
N THR A 66 -7.67 -17.54 -13.01
CA THR A 66 -9.00 -17.34 -12.38
C THR A 66 -9.41 -15.88 -12.41
N ILE A 67 -8.55 -14.95 -11.98
CA ILE A 67 -8.85 -13.52 -12.01
C ILE A 67 -9.13 -13.02 -13.44
N LEU A 68 -8.32 -13.43 -14.42
CA LEU A 68 -8.54 -13.06 -15.82
C LEU A 68 -9.87 -13.61 -16.37
N ALA A 69 -10.23 -14.85 -16.02
CA ALA A 69 -11.51 -15.45 -16.38
C ALA A 69 -12.69 -14.66 -15.77
N LYS A 70 -12.59 -14.30 -14.47
CA LYS A 70 -13.60 -13.50 -13.79
C LYS A 70 -13.71 -12.08 -14.36
N CYS A 71 -12.59 -11.48 -14.74
CA CYS A 71 -12.61 -10.18 -15.42
C CYS A 71 -13.38 -10.23 -16.75
N ARG A 72 -13.23 -11.30 -17.55
CA ARG A 72 -13.98 -11.49 -18.79
C ARG A 72 -15.46 -11.75 -18.53
N GLU A 73 -15.77 -12.63 -17.57
CA GLU A 73 -17.14 -13.01 -17.19
C GLU A 73 -17.98 -11.78 -16.78
N HIS A 74 -17.35 -10.81 -16.15
CA HIS A 74 -18.01 -9.62 -15.61
C HIS A 74 -17.66 -8.32 -16.32
N ASP A 75 -17.11 -8.35 -17.53
CA ASP A 75 -16.72 -7.18 -18.32
C ASP A 75 -15.90 -6.14 -17.56
N VAL A 76 -14.98 -6.61 -16.71
CA VAL A 76 -14.14 -5.72 -15.88
C VAL A 76 -13.19 -4.93 -16.76
N ARG A 77 -13.10 -3.62 -16.49
CA ARG A 77 -12.23 -2.68 -17.21
C ARG A 77 -11.10 -2.12 -16.33
N LEU A 78 -11.25 -2.17 -15.01
CA LEU A 78 -10.32 -1.62 -14.06
C LEU A 78 -10.08 -2.64 -12.94
N VAL A 79 -8.82 -2.99 -12.67
CA VAL A 79 -8.41 -3.91 -11.60
C VAL A 79 -7.46 -3.21 -10.64
N LEU A 80 -7.70 -3.36 -9.34
CA LEU A 80 -6.84 -2.85 -8.28
C LEU A 80 -6.60 -3.92 -7.23
N SER A 81 -5.34 -4.09 -6.80
CA SER A 81 -4.99 -4.88 -5.63
C SER A 81 -5.02 -4.05 -4.35
N LEU A 82 -5.45 -4.68 -3.26
CA LEU A 82 -5.43 -4.10 -1.91
C LEU A 82 -4.43 -4.80 -0.98
N ASN A 83 -3.53 -5.62 -1.52
CA ASN A 83 -2.60 -6.44 -0.75
C ASN A 83 -1.18 -6.38 -1.31
N ASP A 84 -0.22 -6.02 -0.48
CA ASP A 84 1.19 -5.87 -0.86
C ASP A 84 1.80 -7.17 -1.40
N TYR A 85 1.40 -8.33 -0.90
CA TYR A 85 1.90 -9.64 -1.34
C TYR A 85 1.36 -10.07 -2.72
N GLU A 86 0.23 -9.53 -3.15
CA GLU A 86 -0.34 -9.80 -4.48
C GLU A 86 0.30 -8.93 -5.57
N LEU A 87 0.80 -7.74 -5.21
CA LEU A 87 1.31 -6.77 -6.17
C LEU A 87 2.41 -7.32 -7.10
N PRO A 88 3.43 -8.07 -6.63
CA PRO A 88 4.45 -8.63 -7.50
C PRO A 88 3.86 -9.57 -8.57
N LEU A 89 2.89 -10.38 -8.17
CA LEU A 89 2.22 -11.33 -9.07
C LEU A 89 1.41 -10.61 -10.15
N LEU A 90 0.61 -9.62 -9.77
CA LEU A 90 -0.15 -8.81 -10.73
C LEU A 90 0.75 -7.99 -11.65
N ALA A 91 1.85 -7.44 -11.13
CA ALA A 91 2.83 -6.67 -11.92
C ALA A 91 3.47 -7.56 -13.00
N ALA A 92 3.89 -8.77 -12.66
CA ALA A 92 4.44 -9.74 -13.60
C ALA A 92 3.46 -10.12 -14.73
N HIS A 93 2.16 -10.07 -14.45
CA HIS A 93 1.11 -10.44 -15.40
C HIS A 93 0.33 -9.24 -15.96
N ALA A 94 0.74 -8.00 -15.70
CA ALA A 94 0.01 -6.80 -16.10
C ALA A 94 -0.31 -6.72 -17.60
N GLN A 95 0.58 -7.22 -18.44
CA GLN A 95 0.36 -7.26 -19.88
C GLN A 95 -0.79 -8.19 -20.30
N ARG A 96 -1.03 -9.29 -19.58
CA ARG A 96 -2.16 -10.19 -19.85
C ARG A 96 -3.50 -9.49 -19.63
N PHE A 97 -3.59 -8.64 -18.59
CA PHE A 97 -4.78 -7.80 -18.35
C PHE A 97 -4.96 -6.78 -19.49
N ARG A 98 -3.90 -6.05 -19.85
CA ARG A 98 -3.97 -5.05 -20.93
C ARG A 98 -4.36 -5.65 -22.28
N ALA A 99 -3.89 -6.85 -22.58
CA ALA A 99 -4.28 -7.58 -23.82
C ALA A 99 -5.78 -7.90 -23.88
N LEU A 100 -6.48 -7.90 -22.75
CA LEU A 100 -7.93 -8.07 -22.64
C LEU A 100 -8.68 -6.74 -22.58
N GLY A 101 -8.01 -5.60 -22.75
CA GLY A 101 -8.60 -4.27 -22.61
C GLY A 101 -8.89 -3.85 -21.16
N ILE A 102 -8.26 -4.54 -20.20
CA ILE A 102 -8.38 -4.26 -18.77
C ILE A 102 -7.21 -3.37 -18.34
N THR A 103 -7.47 -2.32 -17.60
CA THR A 103 -6.44 -1.46 -17.02
C THR A 103 -6.11 -1.94 -15.60
N PRO A 104 -4.96 -2.57 -15.36
CA PRO A 104 -4.50 -2.83 -14.00
C PRO A 104 -3.89 -1.56 -13.43
N VAL A 105 -4.37 -1.10 -12.26
CA VAL A 105 -3.74 -0.02 -11.50
C VAL A 105 -2.61 -0.64 -10.68
N ILE A 106 -1.55 -0.98 -11.36
CA ILE A 106 -0.38 -1.67 -10.81
C ILE A 106 0.88 -1.01 -11.37
N SER A 107 1.81 -0.72 -10.48
CA SER A 107 3.13 -0.22 -10.84
C SER A 107 3.99 -1.30 -11.52
N SER A 108 5.09 -0.89 -12.15
CA SER A 108 6.02 -1.84 -12.78
C SER A 108 6.66 -2.77 -11.72
N PRO A 109 7.17 -3.95 -12.12
CA PRO A 109 7.88 -4.86 -11.21
C PRO A 109 9.00 -4.15 -10.42
N GLU A 110 9.78 -3.29 -11.08
CA GLU A 110 10.89 -2.56 -10.45
C GLU A 110 10.40 -1.61 -9.34
N VAL A 111 9.26 -0.97 -9.53
CA VAL A 111 8.64 -0.10 -8.51
C VAL A 111 8.12 -0.93 -7.35
N ILE A 112 7.49 -2.07 -7.65
CA ILE A 112 6.99 -2.99 -6.61
C ILE A 112 8.17 -3.53 -5.79
N ASP A 113 9.27 -3.95 -6.43
CA ASP A 113 10.46 -4.46 -5.75
C ASP A 113 11.06 -3.40 -4.81
N VAL A 114 11.19 -2.15 -5.28
CA VAL A 114 11.67 -1.04 -4.43
C VAL A 114 10.77 -0.82 -3.21
N CYS A 115 9.46 -0.92 -3.36
CA CYS A 115 8.51 -0.67 -2.27
C CYS A 115 8.38 -1.85 -1.30
N PHE A 116 8.40 -3.08 -1.82
CA PHE A 116 8.19 -4.29 -1.02
C PHE A 116 9.44 -4.70 -0.22
N ASP A 117 10.64 -4.44 -0.76
CA ASP A 117 11.92 -4.66 -0.11
C ASP A 117 12.38 -3.41 0.67
N LYS A 118 12.28 -3.43 1.99
CA LYS A 118 12.64 -2.31 2.87
C LYS A 118 14.11 -1.88 2.77
N TRP A 119 15.02 -2.80 2.38
CA TRP A 119 16.41 -2.47 2.08
C TRP A 119 16.54 -1.72 0.76
N ALA A 120 15.83 -2.17 -0.28
CA ALA A 120 15.77 -1.46 -1.56
C ALA A 120 15.12 -0.08 -1.40
N THR A 121 14.04 0.03 -0.58
CA THR A 121 13.45 1.33 -0.20
C THR A 121 14.50 2.28 0.39
N SER A 122 15.28 1.81 1.39
CA SER A 122 16.32 2.64 2.01
C SER A 122 17.37 3.13 1.00
N SER A 123 17.82 2.25 0.12
CA SER A 123 18.76 2.58 -0.95
C SER A 123 18.18 3.57 -1.97
N PHE A 124 16.93 3.37 -2.36
CA PHE A 124 16.20 4.27 -3.27
C PHE A 124 16.04 5.68 -2.67
N LEU A 125 15.60 5.77 -1.40
CA LEU A 125 15.45 7.07 -0.72
C LEU A 125 16.76 7.85 -0.70
N SER A 126 17.87 7.19 -0.34
CA SER A 126 19.20 7.81 -0.36
C SER A 126 19.56 8.32 -1.76
N LYS A 127 19.31 7.52 -2.81
CA LYS A 127 19.59 7.89 -4.21
C LYS A 127 18.84 9.14 -4.67
N ILE A 128 17.60 9.33 -4.20
CA ILE A 128 16.78 10.49 -4.55
C ILE A 128 16.91 11.66 -3.57
N GLY A 129 17.82 11.57 -2.58
CA GLY A 129 18.08 12.62 -1.61
C GLY A 129 16.98 12.81 -0.57
N LEU A 130 16.24 11.75 -0.24
CA LEU A 130 15.31 11.71 0.88
C LEU A 130 15.90 10.92 2.04
N ALA A 131 15.71 11.41 3.26
CA ALA A 131 16.13 10.71 4.46
C ALA A 131 15.18 9.56 4.80
N GLY A 132 15.75 8.42 5.19
CA GLY A 132 15.06 7.29 5.78
C GLY A 132 15.76 6.84 7.06
N PRO A 133 15.25 5.81 7.76
CA PRO A 133 15.92 5.26 8.93
C PRO A 133 17.23 4.56 8.54
N ALA A 134 18.27 4.75 9.35
CA ALA A 134 19.51 3.98 9.20
C ALA A 134 19.21 2.48 9.33
N THR A 135 19.72 1.68 8.40
CA THR A 135 19.32 0.28 8.24
C THR A 135 20.54 -0.62 8.02
N TRP A 136 20.57 -1.78 8.68
CA TRP A 136 21.60 -2.81 8.56
C TRP A 136 20.96 -4.16 8.22
N THR A 137 21.62 -4.91 7.34
CA THR A 137 21.21 -6.27 6.93
C THR A 137 22.07 -7.36 7.60
N SER A 138 22.98 -6.99 8.51
CA SER A 138 23.94 -7.91 9.13
C SER A 138 24.08 -7.62 10.62
N LEU A 139 23.78 -8.62 11.45
CA LEU A 139 23.94 -8.50 12.91
C LEU A 139 25.38 -8.18 13.35
N PRO A 140 26.44 -8.84 12.80
CA PRO A 140 27.82 -8.48 13.15
C PRO A 140 28.16 -7.03 12.82
N LYS A 141 27.76 -6.51 11.65
CA LYS A 141 28.00 -5.11 11.27
C LYS A 141 27.23 -4.13 12.18
N ALA A 142 26.00 -4.45 12.54
CA ALA A 142 25.22 -3.63 13.48
C ALA A 142 25.86 -3.58 14.87
N LYS A 143 26.36 -4.71 15.37
CA LYS A 143 27.10 -4.76 16.66
C LYS A 143 28.40 -3.95 16.61
N GLN A 144 29.13 -4.02 15.51
CA GLN A 144 30.34 -3.20 15.33
C GLN A 144 29.98 -1.70 15.31
N ALA A 145 28.91 -1.31 14.61
CA ALA A 145 28.41 0.07 14.58
C ALA A 145 27.98 0.56 15.97
N LEU A 146 27.38 -0.31 16.81
CA LEU A 146 27.09 -0.02 18.22
C LEU A 146 28.37 0.23 19.03
N GLN A 147 29.39 -0.60 18.88
CA GLN A 147 30.68 -0.46 19.57
C GLN A 147 31.40 0.84 19.18
N ASN A 148 31.30 1.22 17.91
CA ASN A 148 31.93 2.44 17.37
C ASN A 148 31.10 3.71 17.66
N GLY A 149 29.90 3.58 18.25
CA GLY A 149 28.98 4.70 18.49
C GLY A 149 28.26 5.26 17.25
N GLU A 150 28.40 4.59 16.10
CA GLU A 150 27.71 4.92 14.85
C GLU A 150 26.23 4.54 14.90
N LEU A 151 25.91 3.50 15.67
CA LEU A 151 24.57 3.02 15.94
C LEU A 151 24.22 3.27 17.40
N LYS A 152 23.02 3.78 17.69
CA LYS A 152 22.52 4.04 19.06
C LYS A 152 21.14 3.40 19.25
N LEU A 153 20.99 2.62 20.29
CA LEU A 153 19.68 2.05 20.68
C LEU A 153 18.71 3.16 21.16
N PRO A 154 17.41 2.99 21.04
CA PRO A 154 16.71 1.77 20.63
C PRO A 154 16.58 1.61 19.11
N HIS A 155 16.45 0.35 18.68
CA HIS A 155 16.25 -0.05 17.27
C HIS A 155 15.03 -0.94 17.12
N VAL A 156 14.77 -1.33 15.87
CA VAL A 156 13.74 -2.29 15.51
C VAL A 156 14.38 -3.39 14.67
N VAL A 157 14.15 -4.64 15.05
CA VAL A 157 14.45 -5.81 14.21
C VAL A 157 13.17 -6.24 13.52
N LYS A 158 13.22 -6.40 12.19
CA LYS A 158 12.03 -6.72 11.39
C LYS A 158 12.40 -7.52 10.13
N PRO A 159 11.43 -8.25 9.52
CA PRO A 159 11.63 -8.86 8.22
C PRO A 159 11.93 -7.79 7.15
N ARG A 160 12.82 -8.11 6.23
CA ARG A 160 13.14 -7.28 5.07
C ARG A 160 11.92 -7.12 4.16
N TRP A 161 11.19 -8.21 3.93
CA TRP A 161 9.92 -8.24 3.19
C TRP A 161 8.75 -8.46 4.15
N GLY A 162 7.62 -7.87 3.86
CA GLY A 162 6.40 -8.01 4.68
C GLY A 162 5.70 -6.68 4.93
N SER A 163 4.44 -6.78 5.33
CA SER A 163 3.55 -5.65 5.61
C SER A 163 2.76 -5.86 6.91
N GLY A 164 1.96 -4.86 7.31
CA GLY A 164 1.04 -4.96 8.44
C GLY A 164 1.71 -5.11 9.80
N SER A 165 2.92 -4.59 9.99
CA SER A 165 3.67 -4.64 11.26
C SER A 165 3.96 -6.06 11.78
N ALA A 166 3.87 -7.09 10.94
CA ALA A 166 4.17 -8.47 11.33
C ALA A 166 5.67 -8.69 11.56
N GLY A 167 6.02 -9.35 12.68
CA GLY A 167 7.40 -9.71 12.98
C GLY A 167 8.32 -8.54 13.34
N ILE A 168 7.77 -7.43 13.84
CA ILE A 168 8.53 -6.28 14.29
C ILE A 168 8.88 -6.42 15.78
N TYR A 169 10.18 -6.34 16.12
CA TYR A 169 10.69 -6.46 17.47
C TYR A 169 11.45 -5.20 17.86
N PRO A 170 10.88 -4.32 18.72
CA PRO A 170 11.63 -3.22 19.33
C PRO A 170 12.73 -3.75 20.23
N VAL A 171 13.93 -3.17 20.19
CA VAL A 171 15.08 -3.57 20.97
C VAL A 171 15.75 -2.36 21.62
N GLY A 172 16.04 -2.46 22.90
CA GLY A 172 16.70 -1.42 23.71
C GLY A 172 18.07 -1.82 24.24
N THR A 173 18.44 -3.10 24.17
CA THR A 173 19.74 -3.64 24.62
C THR A 173 20.37 -4.55 23.56
N VAL A 174 21.67 -4.88 23.74
CA VAL A 174 22.38 -5.77 22.83
C VAL A 174 21.86 -7.21 22.95
N GLU A 175 21.48 -7.63 24.16
CA GLU A 175 20.91 -8.95 24.43
C GLU A 175 19.55 -9.11 23.74
N GLU A 176 18.70 -8.08 23.82
CA GLU A 176 17.43 -8.04 23.08
C GLU A 176 17.65 -8.08 21.57
N LEU A 177 18.67 -7.40 21.05
CA LEU A 177 19.02 -7.40 19.63
C LEU A 177 19.34 -8.81 19.14
N ASP A 178 20.13 -9.59 19.90
CA ASP A 178 20.48 -10.97 19.56
C ASP A 178 19.25 -11.87 19.53
N ALA A 179 18.43 -11.79 20.57
CA ALA A 179 17.20 -12.59 20.68
C ALA A 179 16.20 -12.25 19.56
N ALA A 180 15.97 -10.96 19.33
CA ALA A 180 15.07 -10.47 18.28
C ALA A 180 15.54 -10.86 16.87
N TRP A 181 16.87 -10.79 16.60
CA TRP A 181 17.45 -11.23 15.34
C TRP A 181 17.18 -12.71 15.07
N GLN A 182 17.46 -13.58 16.04
CA GLN A 182 17.22 -15.02 15.90
C GLN A 182 15.72 -15.31 15.70
N LEU A 183 14.87 -14.69 16.49
CA LEU A 183 13.42 -14.90 16.41
C LEU A 183 12.84 -14.42 15.08
N CYS A 184 13.27 -13.24 14.61
CA CYS A 184 12.86 -12.69 13.34
C CYS A 184 13.31 -13.62 12.20
N ARG A 185 14.55 -14.10 12.23
CA ARG A 185 15.12 -15.00 11.20
C ARG A 185 14.34 -16.32 11.08
N LEU A 186 13.88 -16.87 12.21
CA LEU A 186 13.07 -18.10 12.22
C LEU A 186 11.68 -17.93 11.63
N LYS A 187 11.15 -16.70 11.67
CA LYS A 187 9.76 -16.39 11.24
C LYS A 187 9.70 -15.64 9.92
N SER A 188 10.83 -15.13 9.40
CA SER A 188 10.87 -14.43 8.13
C SER A 188 10.62 -15.40 6.99
N GLY A 189 9.49 -15.22 6.31
CA GLY A 189 9.29 -15.81 5.00
C GLY A 189 10.21 -15.15 3.97
N LEU A 190 10.71 -15.91 3.01
CA LEU A 190 11.40 -15.38 1.84
C LEU A 190 10.38 -15.24 0.72
N PRO A 191 10.42 -14.16 -0.09
CA PRO A 191 9.70 -14.17 -1.36
C PRO A 191 10.26 -15.28 -2.25
N ASP A 192 9.40 -15.89 -3.06
CA ASP A 192 9.78 -17.00 -3.97
C ASP A 192 10.91 -16.61 -4.95
N SER A 193 11.07 -15.30 -5.19
CA SER A 193 12.12 -14.73 -6.04
C SER A 193 13.45 -14.50 -5.33
N ALA A 194 13.55 -14.68 -4.00
CA ALA A 194 14.77 -14.39 -3.26
C ALA A 194 15.86 -15.43 -3.48
N GLY A 195 17.02 -14.98 -3.92
CA GLY A 195 18.22 -15.84 -4.05
C GLY A 195 18.85 -16.20 -2.70
N HIS A 196 19.79 -17.18 -2.70
CA HIS A 196 20.49 -17.62 -1.47
C HIS A 196 21.22 -16.49 -0.74
N ALA A 197 21.78 -15.51 -1.45
CA ALA A 197 22.45 -14.35 -0.86
C ALA A 197 21.46 -13.40 -0.16
N GLU A 198 20.25 -13.26 -0.70
CA GLU A 198 19.17 -12.46 -0.13
C GLU A 198 18.56 -13.15 1.08
N ALA A 199 18.47 -14.48 1.08
CA ALA A 199 18.04 -15.27 2.23
C ALA A 199 18.89 -15.00 3.48
N ALA A 200 20.19 -14.83 3.31
CA ALA A 200 21.10 -14.47 4.41
C ALA A 200 20.84 -13.05 4.95
N GLN A 201 20.14 -12.20 4.21
CA GLN A 201 19.81 -10.82 4.54
C GLN A 201 18.29 -10.59 4.70
N SER A 202 17.56 -11.62 5.10
CA SER A 202 16.10 -11.59 5.25
C SER A 202 15.61 -10.76 6.44
N VAL A 203 16.51 -10.35 7.33
CA VAL A 203 16.22 -9.59 8.54
C VAL A 203 16.92 -8.24 8.48
N LEU A 204 16.25 -7.19 8.91
CA LEU A 204 16.80 -5.85 9.04
C LEU A 204 16.89 -5.44 10.51
N ILE A 205 17.95 -4.72 10.84
CA ILE A 205 18.08 -3.90 12.05
C ILE A 205 17.93 -2.46 11.57
N GLN A 206 16.93 -1.77 12.06
CA GLN A 206 16.61 -0.43 11.59
C GLN A 206 16.46 0.54 12.76
N GLU A 207 16.93 1.75 12.58
CA GLU A 207 16.72 2.84 13.52
C GLU A 207 15.24 2.98 13.86
N ARG A 208 14.91 3.09 15.14
CA ARG A 208 13.57 3.43 15.58
C ARG A 208 13.38 4.93 15.46
N LEU A 209 12.61 5.35 14.45
CA LEU A 209 12.29 6.75 14.24
C LEU A 209 11.52 7.33 15.43
N ARG A 210 11.78 8.59 15.71
CA ARG A 210 11.13 9.40 16.75
C ARG A 210 10.29 10.49 16.12
N GLY A 211 9.53 11.19 16.97
CA GLY A 211 8.72 12.32 16.52
C GLY A 211 7.30 11.93 16.17
N VAL A 212 6.67 12.73 15.33
CA VAL A 212 5.27 12.58 14.94
C VAL A 212 5.17 11.86 13.61
N GLU A 213 4.30 10.86 13.55
CA GLU A 213 4.07 10.08 12.33
C GLU A 213 2.98 10.70 11.46
N TYR A 214 3.29 10.81 10.18
CA TYR A 214 2.40 11.28 9.13
C TYR A 214 2.21 10.17 8.08
N GLY A 215 1.02 10.12 7.51
CA GLY A 215 0.74 9.31 6.34
C GLY A 215 0.52 10.20 5.12
N LEU A 216 1.08 9.82 3.99
CA LEU A 216 0.89 10.48 2.72
C LEU A 216 0.17 9.54 1.76
N ASP A 217 -0.83 10.05 1.05
CA ASP A 217 -1.32 9.44 -0.18
C ASP A 217 -0.67 10.22 -1.33
N VAL A 218 0.38 9.66 -1.93
CA VAL A 218 1.03 10.24 -3.10
C VAL A 218 0.33 9.69 -4.34
N VAL A 219 -0.22 10.57 -5.15
CA VAL A 219 -1.05 10.21 -6.29
C VAL A 219 -0.30 10.49 -7.58
N ASN A 220 -0.13 9.45 -8.38
CA ASN A 220 0.25 9.55 -9.78
C ASN A 220 -0.92 9.12 -10.68
N ASP A 221 -0.93 9.58 -11.93
CA ASP A 221 -1.85 9.11 -12.96
C ASP A 221 -1.51 7.69 -13.45
N LEU A 222 -2.23 7.21 -14.47
CA LEU A 222 -2.03 5.87 -15.04
C LEU A 222 -0.77 5.78 -15.93
N GLU A 223 -0.12 6.89 -16.25
CA GLU A 223 1.16 7.01 -16.96
C GLU A 223 2.35 7.19 -16.00
N GLY A 224 2.07 7.27 -14.68
CA GLY A 224 3.09 7.47 -13.65
C GLY A 224 3.55 8.91 -13.52
N ASN A 225 2.76 9.89 -13.94
CA ASN A 225 3.06 11.29 -13.73
C ASN A 225 2.47 11.73 -12.39
N TYR A 226 3.27 12.48 -11.62
CA TYR A 226 2.83 13.01 -10.34
C TYR A 226 1.65 13.98 -10.49
N VAL A 227 0.63 13.79 -9.66
CA VAL A 227 -0.58 14.61 -9.64
C VAL A 227 -0.68 15.44 -8.37
N THR A 228 -0.69 14.78 -7.20
CA THR A 228 -0.87 15.46 -5.90
C THR A 228 -0.40 14.60 -4.74
N THR A 229 -0.38 15.18 -3.53
CA THR A 229 -0.12 14.47 -2.28
C THR A 229 -1.10 14.92 -1.22
N PHE A 230 -1.83 13.99 -0.61
CA PHE A 230 -2.67 14.24 0.54
C PHE A 230 -1.89 13.89 1.81
N VAL A 231 -1.91 14.78 2.80
CA VAL A 231 -1.11 14.63 4.02
C VAL A 231 -2.01 14.53 5.24
N ARG A 232 -1.79 13.51 6.06
CA ARG A 232 -2.47 13.32 7.34
C ARG A 232 -1.48 13.13 8.47
N ARG A 233 -1.69 13.81 9.60
CA ARG A 233 -0.99 13.52 10.84
C ARG A 233 -1.72 12.39 11.55
N LYS A 234 -1.02 11.31 11.87
CA LYS A 234 -1.57 10.18 12.62
C LYS A 234 -1.74 10.58 14.08
N LEU A 235 -2.93 10.45 14.63
CA LEU A 235 -3.26 10.77 16.02
C LEU A 235 -3.31 9.52 16.90
N ALA A 236 -3.69 8.38 16.31
CA ALA A 236 -3.68 7.07 16.96
C ALA A 236 -3.54 5.95 15.94
N MET A 237 -2.91 4.87 16.38
CA MET A 237 -2.76 3.62 15.63
C MET A 237 -3.52 2.50 16.31
N ARG A 238 -4.07 1.55 15.53
CA ARG A 238 -4.71 0.33 16.02
C ARG A 238 -4.36 -0.82 15.10
N ALA A 239 -3.75 -1.88 15.68
CA ALA A 239 -3.34 -3.08 14.94
C ALA A 239 -2.53 -2.79 13.66
N GLY A 240 -1.57 -1.86 13.73
CA GLY A 240 -0.70 -1.50 12.61
C GLY A 240 -1.33 -0.58 11.56
N GLU A 241 -2.58 -0.13 11.74
CA GLU A 241 -3.24 0.82 10.85
C GLU A 241 -3.57 2.14 11.56
N THR A 242 -3.65 3.21 10.79
CA THR A 242 -4.12 4.52 11.28
C THR A 242 -5.58 4.40 11.76
N ASP A 243 -5.82 4.68 13.03
CA ASP A 243 -7.14 4.64 13.67
C ASP A 243 -7.78 6.04 13.76
N ARG A 244 -6.97 7.06 14.05
CA ARG A 244 -7.40 8.47 14.06
C ARG A 244 -6.37 9.33 13.38
N ALA A 245 -6.82 10.28 12.58
CA ALA A 245 -5.94 11.23 11.89
C ALA A 245 -6.60 12.59 11.70
N ILE A 246 -5.76 13.60 11.47
CA ILE A 246 -6.16 14.93 11.04
C ILE A 246 -5.49 15.24 9.72
N MET A 247 -6.25 15.73 8.75
CA MET A 247 -5.68 16.22 7.49
C MET A 247 -4.95 17.54 7.72
N VAL A 248 -3.77 17.65 7.12
CA VAL A 248 -2.94 18.85 7.25
C VAL A 248 -2.47 19.33 5.88
N ASN A 249 -2.17 20.61 5.80
CA ASN A 249 -1.49 21.21 4.66
C ASN A 249 -0.08 21.62 5.13
N ASP A 250 0.95 20.94 4.60
CA ASP A 250 2.34 21.18 4.97
C ASP A 250 3.24 20.90 3.76
N SER A 251 3.83 21.97 3.26
CA SER A 251 4.65 21.97 2.03
C SER A 251 5.87 21.04 2.12
N ARG A 252 6.37 20.73 3.31
CA ARG A 252 7.48 19.78 3.50
C ARG A 252 7.10 18.38 3.01
N PHE A 253 5.92 17.90 3.41
CA PHE A 253 5.42 16.59 3.01
C PHE A 253 4.95 16.57 1.55
N GLU A 254 4.39 17.67 1.05
CA GLU A 254 4.05 17.80 -0.38
C GLU A 254 5.32 17.69 -1.25
N ALA A 255 6.43 18.34 -0.84
CA ALA A 255 7.71 18.25 -1.53
C ALA A 255 8.27 16.80 -1.53
N ILE A 256 8.15 16.09 -0.39
CA ILE A 256 8.52 14.67 -0.29
C ILE A 256 7.66 13.83 -1.23
N GLY A 257 6.34 13.97 -1.19
CA GLY A 257 5.43 13.24 -2.05
C GLY A 257 5.68 13.50 -3.53
N LYS A 258 5.90 14.77 -3.92
CA LYS A 258 6.27 15.13 -5.29
C LYS A 258 7.58 14.47 -5.72
N ARG A 259 8.60 14.49 -4.86
CA ARG A 259 9.89 13.85 -5.13
C ARG A 259 9.74 12.33 -5.31
N LEU A 260 8.97 11.68 -4.42
CA LEU A 260 8.66 10.25 -4.52
C LEU A 260 7.90 9.93 -5.81
N GLY A 261 6.79 10.63 -6.09
CA GLY A 261 5.96 10.41 -7.26
C GLY A 261 6.73 10.54 -8.57
N GLN A 262 7.54 11.61 -8.70
CA GLN A 262 8.35 11.85 -9.89
C GLN A 262 9.50 10.87 -10.07
N SER A 263 10.13 10.42 -8.97
CA SER A 263 11.29 9.53 -9.04
C SER A 263 10.89 8.05 -9.16
N LEU A 264 9.85 7.63 -8.46
CA LEU A 264 9.36 6.25 -8.47
C LEU A 264 8.48 5.96 -9.68
N ARG A 265 7.69 6.95 -10.12
CA ARG A 265 6.72 6.81 -11.21
C ARG A 265 5.72 5.67 -11.01
N HIS A 266 5.31 5.46 -9.75
CA HIS A 266 4.28 4.50 -9.40
C HIS A 266 2.93 4.84 -10.07
N ILE A 267 2.05 3.88 -10.15
CA ILE A 267 0.71 4.04 -10.74
C ILE A 267 -0.36 4.13 -9.64
N GLY A 268 -1.21 5.14 -9.72
CA GLY A 268 -2.31 5.35 -8.77
C GLY A 268 -1.82 5.87 -7.42
N ASN A 269 -2.25 5.23 -6.32
CA ASN A 269 -1.90 5.64 -4.96
C ASN A 269 -0.64 4.97 -4.45
N LEU A 270 0.23 5.76 -3.83
CA LEU A 270 1.32 5.28 -2.97
C LEU A 270 1.03 5.71 -1.53
N ASP A 271 0.76 4.77 -0.65
CA ASP A 271 0.64 5.01 0.79
C ASP A 271 2.05 5.05 1.39
N CYS A 272 2.43 6.20 1.92
CA CYS A 272 3.78 6.46 2.40
C CYS A 272 3.73 6.94 3.85
N ASP A 273 4.56 6.35 4.71
CA ASP A 273 4.70 6.75 6.11
C ASP A 273 5.96 7.60 6.29
N VAL A 274 5.81 8.75 6.96
CA VAL A 274 6.88 9.72 7.20
C VAL A 274 6.87 10.15 8.66
N PHE A 275 8.03 10.19 9.29
CA PHE A 275 8.23 10.75 10.62
C PHE A 275 8.80 12.15 10.54
N LEU A 276 8.30 13.03 11.40
CA LEU A 276 8.82 14.38 11.63
C LEU A 276 9.38 14.48 13.04
N ASP A 277 10.70 14.68 13.16
CA ASP A 277 11.39 14.94 14.42
C ASP A 277 12.07 16.33 14.33
N GLY A 278 11.54 17.30 15.06
CA GLY A 278 11.91 18.70 14.86
C GLY A 278 11.59 19.17 13.44
N GLU A 279 12.61 19.49 12.67
CA GLU A 279 12.48 19.89 11.26
C GLU A 279 12.84 18.77 10.26
N GLU A 280 13.32 17.63 10.76
CA GLU A 280 13.77 16.54 9.91
C GLU A 280 12.60 15.59 9.59
N CYS A 281 12.34 15.42 8.28
CA CYS A 281 11.38 14.45 7.77
C CYS A 281 12.13 13.18 7.32
N ARG A 282 11.67 12.00 7.76
CA ARG A 282 12.24 10.70 7.40
C ARG A 282 11.16 9.75 6.89
N VAL A 283 11.33 9.28 5.66
CA VAL A 283 10.42 8.31 5.03
C VAL A 283 10.67 6.92 5.58
N LEU A 284 9.64 6.27 6.13
CA LEU A 284 9.74 4.96 6.75
C LEU A 284 9.41 3.82 5.79
N GLU A 285 8.29 3.96 5.04
CA GLU A 285 7.71 2.87 4.27
C GLU A 285 6.96 3.40 3.05
N LEU A 286 6.97 2.61 1.97
CA LEU A 286 6.30 2.89 0.70
C LEU A 286 5.42 1.69 0.33
N ASN A 287 4.11 1.90 0.11
CA ASN A 287 3.17 0.85 -0.26
C ASN A 287 2.39 1.29 -1.51
N PRO A 288 2.70 0.78 -2.73
CA PRO A 288 2.13 1.28 -3.99
C PRO A 288 0.70 0.73 -4.23
N ARG A 289 -0.19 1.04 -3.30
CA ARG A 289 -1.62 0.71 -3.30
C ARG A 289 -2.37 1.63 -2.35
N PHE A 290 -3.71 1.51 -2.31
CA PHE A 290 -4.49 2.18 -1.27
C PHE A 290 -4.10 1.72 0.13
N GLY A 291 -3.74 2.67 0.99
CA GLY A 291 -3.43 2.43 2.39
C GLY A 291 -4.65 2.42 3.29
N GLY A 292 -4.47 1.89 4.50
CA GLY A 292 -5.49 1.99 5.55
C GLY A 292 -5.81 3.44 5.97
N GLY A 293 -4.96 4.40 5.60
CA GLY A 293 -5.14 5.83 5.87
C GLY A 293 -5.98 6.58 4.82
N TYR A 294 -6.16 6.03 3.62
CA TYR A 294 -6.89 6.72 2.55
C TYR A 294 -8.31 7.18 2.92
N PRO A 295 -9.11 6.46 3.75
CA PRO A 295 -10.43 6.93 4.18
C PRO A 295 -10.44 8.35 4.78
N PHE A 296 -9.37 8.77 5.44
CA PHE A 296 -9.26 10.13 5.97
C PHE A 296 -9.11 11.17 4.86
N SER A 297 -8.33 10.86 3.82
CA SER A 297 -8.20 11.70 2.63
C SER A 297 -9.53 11.80 1.88
N HIS A 298 -10.22 10.66 1.73
CA HIS A 298 -11.54 10.61 1.08
C HIS A 298 -12.58 11.44 1.84
N MET A 299 -12.66 11.29 3.16
CA MET A 299 -13.56 12.05 4.04
C MET A 299 -13.29 13.56 3.94
N ALA A 300 -12.06 13.96 3.68
CA ALA A 300 -11.67 15.36 3.54
C ALA A 300 -11.86 15.93 2.12
N GLY A 301 -12.44 15.15 1.22
CA GLY A 301 -12.82 15.60 -0.13
C GLY A 301 -12.06 14.95 -1.29
N ALA A 302 -10.96 14.23 -1.03
CA ALA A 302 -10.30 13.46 -2.08
C ALA A 302 -11.21 12.38 -2.66
N ASN A 303 -11.26 12.25 -3.98
CA ASN A 303 -12.00 11.18 -4.64
C ASN A 303 -11.13 10.49 -5.70
N LEU A 304 -10.09 9.81 -5.24
CA LEU A 304 -9.20 9.07 -6.13
C LEU A 304 -9.89 7.94 -6.90
N PRO A 305 -10.90 7.21 -6.35
CA PRO A 305 -11.72 6.31 -7.15
C PRO A 305 -12.32 6.96 -8.39
N ALA A 306 -12.92 8.14 -8.27
CA ALA A 306 -13.48 8.88 -9.41
C ALA A 306 -12.37 9.33 -10.38
N ALA A 307 -11.22 9.76 -9.89
CA ALA A 307 -10.09 10.13 -10.73
C ALA A 307 -9.54 8.94 -11.53
N LEU A 308 -9.39 7.77 -10.92
CA LEU A 308 -8.97 6.53 -11.61
C LEU A 308 -9.96 6.12 -12.70
N ILE A 309 -11.27 6.18 -12.41
CA ILE A 309 -12.32 5.90 -13.40
C ILE A 309 -12.23 6.90 -14.57
N ALA A 310 -12.06 8.21 -14.28
CA ALA A 310 -11.92 9.22 -15.31
C ALA A 310 -10.70 8.96 -16.21
N TRP A 311 -9.53 8.66 -15.64
CA TRP A 311 -8.33 8.33 -16.42
C TRP A 311 -8.53 7.11 -17.32
N VAL A 312 -9.15 6.03 -16.82
CA VAL A 312 -9.44 4.83 -17.64
C VAL A 312 -10.37 5.16 -18.80
N LEU A 313 -11.29 6.09 -18.60
CA LEU A 313 -12.22 6.56 -19.65
C LEU A 313 -11.58 7.61 -20.59
N GLY A 314 -10.30 7.96 -20.41
CA GLY A 314 -9.61 9.00 -21.17
C GLY A 314 -10.11 10.41 -20.86
N GLN A 315 -10.68 10.62 -19.66
CA GLN A 315 -11.22 11.90 -19.21
C GLN A 315 -10.26 12.57 -18.22
N THR A 316 -10.29 13.90 -18.18
CA THR A 316 -9.56 14.66 -17.16
C THR A 316 -10.34 14.64 -15.84
N PRO A 317 -9.75 14.21 -14.72
CA PRO A 317 -10.39 14.26 -13.41
C PRO A 317 -10.75 15.70 -13.00
N SER A 318 -11.84 15.83 -12.24
CA SER A 318 -12.17 17.11 -11.62
C SER A 318 -11.04 17.51 -10.63
N PRO A 319 -10.56 18.76 -10.66
CA PRO A 319 -9.57 19.23 -9.68
C PRO A 319 -10.04 19.07 -8.23
N SER A 320 -11.35 19.15 -7.97
CA SER A 320 -11.91 18.95 -6.63
C SER A 320 -11.71 17.53 -6.07
N TRP A 321 -11.53 16.52 -6.93
CA TRP A 321 -11.25 15.15 -6.51
C TRP A 321 -9.80 14.94 -6.06
N LEU A 322 -8.95 15.89 -6.41
CA LEU A 322 -7.50 15.85 -6.21
C LEU A 322 -7.04 16.84 -5.14
N THR A 323 -7.95 17.32 -4.31
CA THR A 323 -7.71 18.23 -3.20
C THR A 323 -8.36 17.72 -1.92
N VAL A 324 -7.84 18.14 -0.76
CA VAL A 324 -8.39 17.83 0.56
C VAL A 324 -8.58 19.10 1.36
N GLN A 325 -9.59 19.10 2.23
CA GLN A 325 -9.77 20.15 3.23
C GLN A 325 -8.86 19.87 4.42
N PRO A 326 -7.99 20.82 4.82
CA PRO A 326 -7.18 20.68 6.01
C PRO A 326 -8.05 20.77 7.28
N ASN A 327 -7.51 20.29 8.40
CA ASN A 327 -8.14 20.27 9.72
C ASN A 327 -9.37 19.36 9.85
N VAL A 328 -9.70 18.55 8.83
CA VAL A 328 -10.71 17.51 8.96
C VAL A 328 -10.13 16.38 9.82
N VAL A 329 -10.79 16.08 10.93
CA VAL A 329 -10.40 15.03 11.88
C VAL A 329 -11.34 13.86 11.74
N GLY A 330 -10.77 12.66 11.64
CA GLY A 330 -11.53 11.42 11.56
C GLY A 330 -11.08 10.37 12.57
N ALA A 331 -11.97 9.45 12.86
CA ALA A 331 -11.70 8.24 13.60
C ALA A 331 -12.37 7.04 12.91
N LYS A 332 -11.66 5.91 12.84
CA LYS A 332 -12.26 4.65 12.38
C LYS A 332 -13.16 4.06 13.45
N CYS A 333 -14.22 3.41 13.01
CA CYS A 333 -15.07 2.59 13.85
C CYS A 333 -15.27 1.22 13.21
N ASP A 334 -15.48 0.20 14.03
CA ASP A 334 -15.82 -1.12 13.55
C ASP A 334 -17.32 -1.18 13.24
N ARG A 335 -17.67 -1.83 12.12
CA ARG A 335 -19.03 -2.13 11.73
C ARG A 335 -19.14 -3.61 11.43
N LEU A 336 -20.18 -4.24 11.96
CA LEU A 336 -20.51 -5.62 11.61
C LEU A 336 -21.15 -5.67 10.23
N VAL A 337 -20.74 -6.65 9.44
CA VAL A 337 -21.34 -6.97 8.14
C VAL A 337 -21.89 -8.40 8.23
N ALA A 338 -23.17 -8.57 7.91
CA ALA A 338 -23.76 -9.90 7.88
C ALA A 338 -23.14 -10.70 6.73
N VAL A 339 -22.64 -11.89 7.05
CA VAL A 339 -22.18 -12.85 6.05
C VAL A 339 -23.35 -13.74 5.66
N THR A 340 -23.80 -13.63 4.42
CA THR A 340 -24.84 -14.53 3.90
C THR A 340 -24.26 -15.91 3.67
N ALA A 341 -24.82 -16.90 4.35
CA ALA A 341 -24.50 -18.31 4.10
C ALA A 341 -24.92 -18.67 2.67
N GLY A 342 -23.95 -18.75 1.74
CA GLY A 342 -24.24 -19.08 0.33
C GLY A 342 -23.28 -18.50 -0.71
N ALA A 343 -22.35 -17.62 -0.35
CA ALA A 343 -21.33 -17.10 -1.26
C ALA A 343 -20.19 -18.10 -1.55
N GLY A 344 -20.49 -19.38 -1.55
CA GLY A 344 -19.53 -20.47 -1.77
C GLY A 344 -20.24 -21.74 -2.20
N LYS A 345 -20.89 -21.73 -3.36
CA LYS A 345 -21.23 -22.94 -4.12
C LYS A 345 -20.85 -22.74 -5.56
#